data_dfe45e5843dfd9824b69f1da109d3f5d
#
_entry.id   dfe45e5843dfd9824b69f1da109d3f5d
#
_cell.length_a   1.000
_cell.length_b   1.000
_cell.length_c   1.000
_cell.angle_alpha   90.00
_cell.angle_beta   90.00
_cell.angle_gamma   90.00
#
_symmetry.space_group_name_H-M   'P 1'
#
loop_
_entity.id
_entity.type
_entity.pdbx_description
1 polymer ?
#
loop_
_entity_poly.entity_id
_entity_poly.type
_entity_poly.pdbx_seq_one_letter_code
_entity_poly.pdbx_strand_id
1 'polypeptide(L)'
;MAGGCILWLALTSPGSVSISRRVRAVSGVGLRVSKMTKLVLWIARSNWMQSLGGRTLDWLDDAVVMVDQTRLPESFHVIRISTVPDLVAAIRRLSVRGAPAIGVAGGFGVALAARNCGVGNSTFDDAVQMIRMARPTAVNLAKMVDRVAATASRGPDAVLEEALAVRDEEIVASELMGIHGAELVTELSRSRSSYRVLTICNTGGLASVERGTALAVVQTLHERAALQETIVVETRPLLQGARLTTWELQRMGAPNRLVVDGAGPYLISRGVVDAVLTGADRIASNGDTANKIGTFSLALAAQHADVPFIVVAPESTVDMATPSGDKIEI
;
A
#
# COMPACT_ATOMS: atom_id res chain seq x y z
N MET A 1 4.00 -0.92 20.35
CA MET A 1 5.29 -0.59 19.69
C MET A 1 4.94 0.24 18.46
N ALA A 2 5.54 1.40 18.27
CA ALA A 2 5.21 2.27 17.15
C ALA A 2 5.61 1.58 15.84
N GLY A 3 4.67 1.47 14.88
CA GLY A 3 4.91 0.89 13.57
C GLY A 3 6.07 1.60 12.85
N GLY A 4 7.13 0.86 12.55
CA GLY A 4 8.28 1.39 11.85
C GLY A 4 7.95 1.60 10.37
N CYS A 5 8.23 2.79 9.85
CA CYS A 5 8.22 3.09 8.42
C CYS A 5 9.64 2.87 7.88
N ILE A 6 9.78 2.02 6.87
CA ILE A 6 11.06 1.80 6.19
C ILE A 6 10.95 2.39 4.79
N LEU A 7 11.77 3.39 4.53
CA LEU A 7 12.00 3.94 3.20
C LEU A 7 13.30 3.35 2.65
N TRP A 8 13.19 2.59 1.58
CA TRP A 8 14.35 2.05 0.87
C TRP A 8 14.70 2.97 -0.29
N LEU A 9 15.94 3.43 -0.30
CA LEU A 9 16.50 4.19 -1.39
C LEU A 9 17.40 3.28 -2.22
N ALA A 10 17.02 2.98 -3.45
CA ALA A 10 17.92 2.40 -4.44
C ALA A 10 18.70 3.55 -5.08
N LEU A 11 19.91 3.84 -4.56
CA LEU A 11 20.86 4.72 -5.21
C LEU A 11 21.66 3.87 -6.19
N THR A 12 21.55 4.18 -7.47
CA THR A 12 22.33 3.55 -8.52
C THR A 12 23.54 4.44 -8.83
N SER A 13 24.75 3.97 -8.51
CA SER A 13 25.99 4.57 -9.03
C SER A 13 26.43 3.87 -10.32
N PRO A 14 27.11 4.57 -11.25
CA PRO A 14 27.58 3.95 -12.48
C PRO A 14 28.56 2.82 -12.16
N GLY A 15 28.20 1.59 -12.52
CA GLY A 15 29.10 0.43 -12.46
C GLY A 15 28.76 -0.69 -11.47
N SER A 16 27.78 -0.53 -10.59
CA SER A 16 27.29 -1.64 -9.76
C SER A 16 25.85 -1.39 -9.33
N VAL A 17 24.97 -2.39 -9.45
CA VAL A 17 23.70 -2.41 -8.74
C VAL A 17 24.01 -2.76 -7.29
N SER A 18 24.51 -1.80 -6.55
CA SER A 18 24.76 -1.95 -5.12
C SER A 18 23.70 -1.12 -4.40
N ILE A 19 22.83 -1.80 -3.67
CA ILE A 19 21.87 -1.19 -2.78
C ILE A 19 22.65 -0.71 -1.56
N SER A 20 23.00 0.59 -1.52
CA SER A 20 23.61 1.16 -0.34
C SER A 20 22.56 1.36 0.74
N ARG A 21 22.72 0.65 1.88
CA ARG A 21 21.91 0.81 3.08
C ARG A 21 22.06 2.21 3.65
N ARG A 22 21.05 3.06 3.51
CA ARG A 22 20.77 4.11 4.49
C ARG A 22 19.40 3.83 5.08
N VAL A 23 19.40 3.02 6.14
CA VAL A 23 18.26 2.87 7.03
C VAL A 23 18.25 4.07 7.95
N ARG A 24 17.34 5.01 7.80
CA ARG A 24 16.97 5.92 8.90
C ARG A 24 15.78 5.31 9.62
N ALA A 25 16.05 4.59 10.69
CA ALA A 25 15.05 4.34 11.70
C ALA A 25 14.84 5.65 12.47
N VAL A 26 13.69 6.29 12.29
CA VAL A 26 13.30 7.45 13.10
C VAL A 26 12.43 6.94 14.24
N SER A 27 13.06 6.71 15.39
CA SER A 27 12.36 6.50 16.64
C SER A 27 12.12 7.87 17.32
N GLY A 28 10.84 8.19 17.55
CA GLY A 28 10.39 9.10 18.58
C GLY A 28 10.67 10.58 18.38
N VAL A 29 9.72 11.30 17.76
CA VAL A 29 9.51 12.73 18.05
C VAL A 29 8.02 12.94 18.24
N GLY A 30 7.63 13.25 19.48
CA GLY A 30 6.28 13.64 19.81
C GLY A 30 5.97 15.03 19.24
N LEU A 31 5.19 15.07 18.17
CA LEU A 31 4.62 16.31 17.62
C LEU A 31 3.13 16.35 17.93
N ARG A 32 2.74 17.26 18.83
CA ARG A 32 1.34 17.68 18.98
C ARG A 32 0.94 18.48 17.73
N VAL A 33 0.21 17.84 16.84
CA VAL A 33 -0.44 18.52 15.72
C VAL A 33 -1.87 18.85 16.11
N SER A 34 -2.25 20.13 16.02
CA SER A 34 -3.61 20.56 16.32
C SER A 34 -4.57 19.95 15.30
N LYS A 35 -5.51 19.14 15.79
CA LYS A 35 -6.41 18.28 15.02
C LYS A 35 -7.51 19.00 14.24
N MET A 36 -7.70 20.32 14.38
CA MET A 36 -8.97 20.93 13.95
C MET A 36 -8.99 21.59 12.56
N THR A 37 -7.88 22.03 12.00
CA THR A 37 -7.93 22.86 10.78
C THR A 37 -7.79 22.05 9.49
N LYS A 38 -7.24 20.83 9.53
CA LYS A 38 -7.05 19.98 8.34
C LYS A 38 -8.25 19.11 7.98
N LEU A 39 -9.14 18.83 8.93
CA LEU A 39 -10.29 17.97 8.76
C LEU A 39 -11.39 18.58 7.87
N VAL A 40 -11.55 19.90 7.91
CA VAL A 40 -12.69 20.60 7.26
C VAL A 40 -12.53 20.73 5.75
N LEU A 41 -11.32 20.86 5.23
CA LEU A 41 -11.09 21.02 3.78
C LEU A 41 -11.12 19.72 2.98
N TRP A 42 -10.85 18.59 3.64
CA TRP A 42 -10.83 17.27 3.00
C TRP A 42 -12.22 16.63 2.91
N ILE A 43 -13.08 16.87 3.91
CA ILE A 43 -14.45 16.33 3.99
C ILE A 43 -15.39 16.85 2.89
N ALA A 44 -15.12 18.01 2.32
CA ALA A 44 -16.04 18.65 1.37
C ALA A 44 -15.98 18.11 -0.07
N ARG A 45 -15.08 17.18 -0.42
CA ARG A 45 -14.83 16.79 -1.81
C ARG A 45 -15.16 15.34 -2.21
N SER A 46 -15.54 14.45 -1.29
CA SER A 46 -15.84 13.06 -1.68
C SER A 46 -16.91 12.38 -0.84
N ASN A 47 -18.16 12.37 -1.31
CA ASN A 47 -19.29 11.70 -0.66
C ASN A 47 -19.12 10.18 -0.45
N TRP A 48 -18.17 9.53 -1.12
CA TRP A 48 -17.95 8.09 -1.05
C TRP A 48 -17.14 7.65 0.18
N MET A 49 -16.25 8.53 0.68
CA MET A 49 -15.48 8.25 1.89
C MET A 49 -16.32 8.39 3.16
N GLN A 50 -17.49 9.00 3.09
CA GLN A 50 -18.37 9.18 4.27
C GLN A 50 -18.90 7.83 4.78
N SER A 51 -19.18 6.86 3.90
CA SER A 51 -19.69 5.54 4.30
C SER A 51 -18.68 4.66 5.04
N LEU A 52 -17.36 4.89 4.84
CA LEU A 52 -16.27 4.14 5.47
C LEU A 52 -15.28 5.06 6.24
N GLY A 53 -15.67 6.29 6.56
CA GLY A 53 -14.80 7.22 7.29
C GLY A 53 -13.49 7.56 6.60
N GLY A 54 -13.46 7.47 5.26
CA GLY A 54 -12.24 7.71 4.47
C GLY A 54 -11.41 6.47 4.11
N ARG A 55 -11.85 5.29 4.53
CA ARG A 55 -11.15 4.01 4.33
C ARG A 55 -11.68 3.26 3.14
N THR A 56 -10.87 2.40 2.57
CA THR A 56 -11.28 1.49 1.47
C THR A 56 -11.69 0.12 1.99
N LEU A 57 -11.37 -0.18 3.25
CA LEU A 57 -11.62 -1.42 3.96
C LEU A 57 -11.77 -1.12 5.46
N ASP A 58 -12.80 -1.66 6.10
CA ASP A 58 -13.00 -1.52 7.55
C ASP A 58 -13.85 -2.66 8.12
N TRP A 59 -13.95 -2.70 9.46
CA TRP A 59 -14.87 -3.53 10.22
C TRP A 59 -16.03 -2.68 10.71
N LEU A 60 -17.26 -2.99 10.30
CA LEU A 60 -18.47 -2.28 10.70
C LEU A 60 -19.60 -3.28 11.01
N ASP A 61 -20.23 -3.14 12.16
CA ASP A 61 -21.38 -3.94 12.60
C ASP A 61 -21.20 -5.44 12.36
N ASP A 62 -20.12 -6.01 12.87
CA ASP A 62 -19.75 -7.42 12.77
C ASP A 62 -19.55 -7.95 11.34
N ALA A 63 -19.12 -7.09 10.43
CA ALA A 63 -18.79 -7.46 9.06
C ALA A 63 -17.57 -6.72 8.53
N VAL A 64 -16.91 -7.31 7.57
CA VAL A 64 -15.89 -6.65 6.76
C VAL A 64 -16.58 -5.86 5.67
N VAL A 65 -16.31 -4.56 5.60
CA VAL A 65 -16.87 -3.65 4.58
C VAL A 65 -15.72 -3.14 3.73
N MET A 66 -15.80 -3.28 2.41
CA MET A 66 -14.74 -2.89 1.52
C MET A 66 -15.23 -2.39 0.16
N VAL A 67 -14.38 -1.59 -0.50
CA VAL A 67 -14.59 -1.20 -1.89
C VAL A 67 -14.35 -2.39 -2.81
N ASP A 68 -15.31 -2.73 -3.67
CA ASP A 68 -15.09 -3.74 -4.71
C ASP A 68 -14.28 -3.16 -5.89
N GLN A 69 -12.97 -3.39 -5.85
CA GLN A 69 -12.04 -2.86 -6.85
C GLN A 69 -12.21 -3.48 -8.24
N THR A 70 -12.95 -4.59 -8.35
CA THR A 70 -13.23 -5.22 -9.67
C THR A 70 -14.17 -4.38 -10.52
N ARG A 71 -14.94 -3.48 -9.88
CA ARG A 71 -15.91 -2.60 -10.54
C ARG A 71 -15.32 -1.25 -10.95
N LEU A 72 -14.14 -0.90 -10.42
CA LEU A 72 -13.48 0.36 -10.75
C LEU A 72 -12.79 0.29 -12.13
N PRO A 73 -12.78 1.38 -12.90
CA PRO A 73 -13.32 2.73 -12.59
C PRO A 73 -14.79 2.93 -12.94
N GLU A 74 -15.45 1.95 -13.60
CA GLU A 74 -16.79 2.13 -14.20
C GLU A 74 -17.85 2.45 -13.12
N SER A 75 -17.77 1.81 -11.96
CA SER A 75 -18.72 2.02 -10.90
C SER A 75 -18.09 1.81 -9.51
N PHE A 76 -18.50 2.65 -8.56
CA PHE A 76 -18.09 2.54 -7.16
C PHE A 76 -19.10 1.70 -6.38
N HIS A 77 -18.66 0.57 -5.86
CA HIS A 77 -19.47 -0.31 -5.02
C HIS A 77 -18.74 -0.63 -3.72
N VAL A 78 -19.47 -0.57 -2.63
CA VAL A 78 -19.04 -1.06 -1.32
C VAL A 78 -19.76 -2.38 -1.08
N ILE A 79 -19.00 -3.42 -0.75
CA ILE A 79 -19.52 -4.73 -0.40
C ILE A 79 -19.38 -4.97 1.10
N ARG A 80 -20.38 -5.62 1.69
CA ARG A 80 -20.42 -6.05 3.07
C ARG A 80 -20.30 -7.58 3.12
N ILE A 81 -19.35 -8.08 3.88
CA ILE A 81 -19.00 -9.49 3.97
C ILE A 81 -19.10 -9.94 5.41
N SER A 82 -19.96 -10.92 5.70
CA SER A 82 -20.21 -11.45 7.02
C SER A 82 -19.77 -12.90 7.19
N THR A 83 -19.26 -13.56 6.13
CA THR A 83 -18.80 -14.95 6.17
C THR A 83 -17.37 -15.09 5.66
N VAL A 84 -16.64 -16.07 6.21
CA VAL A 84 -15.27 -16.39 5.76
C VAL A 84 -15.20 -16.83 4.30
N PRO A 85 -16.08 -17.71 3.80
CA PRO A 85 -16.07 -18.11 2.39
C PRO A 85 -16.23 -16.92 1.43
N ASP A 86 -17.12 -15.96 1.74
CA ASP A 86 -17.33 -14.78 0.91
C ASP A 86 -16.09 -13.87 0.90
N LEU A 87 -15.42 -13.71 2.05
CA LEU A 87 -14.17 -12.97 2.14
C LEU A 87 -13.06 -13.60 1.31
N VAL A 88 -12.90 -14.93 1.43
CA VAL A 88 -11.92 -15.68 0.62
C VAL A 88 -12.22 -15.53 -0.88
N ALA A 89 -13.49 -15.60 -1.27
CA ALA A 89 -13.90 -15.37 -2.65
C ALA A 89 -13.57 -13.92 -3.09
N ALA A 90 -13.79 -12.91 -2.24
CA ALA A 90 -13.46 -11.51 -2.53
C ALA A 90 -11.94 -11.28 -2.70
N ILE A 91 -11.11 -11.90 -1.87
CA ILE A 91 -9.65 -11.86 -1.99
C ILE A 91 -9.18 -12.53 -3.29
N ARG A 92 -9.73 -13.71 -3.62
CA ARG A 92 -9.36 -14.47 -4.83
C ARG A 92 -9.73 -13.75 -6.12
N ARG A 93 -10.91 -13.11 -6.19
CA ARG A 93 -11.36 -12.36 -7.38
C ARG A 93 -10.81 -10.94 -7.45
N LEU A 94 -9.94 -10.54 -6.50
CA LEU A 94 -9.32 -9.21 -6.43
C LEU A 94 -10.29 -8.06 -6.12
N SER A 95 -11.40 -8.32 -5.42
CA SER A 95 -12.23 -7.24 -4.85
C SER A 95 -11.45 -6.40 -3.85
N VAL A 96 -10.48 -7.01 -3.16
CA VAL A 96 -9.42 -6.37 -2.40
C VAL A 96 -8.07 -6.91 -2.89
N ARG A 97 -7.08 -6.02 -3.06
CA ARG A 97 -5.73 -6.33 -3.53
C ARG A 97 -4.72 -5.33 -2.98
N GLY A 98 -3.41 -5.62 -3.12
CA GLY A 98 -2.31 -4.88 -2.50
C GLY A 98 -1.89 -5.56 -1.18
N ALA A 99 -0.58 -5.67 -0.97
CA ALA A 99 -0.04 -6.44 0.14
C ALA A 99 -0.58 -5.98 1.52
N PRO A 100 -0.62 -4.67 1.83
CA PRO A 100 -1.19 -4.20 3.10
C PRO A 100 -2.69 -4.46 3.21
N ALA A 101 -3.50 -4.11 2.18
CA ALA A 101 -4.95 -4.27 2.21
C ALA A 101 -5.39 -5.72 2.41
N ILE A 102 -4.73 -6.69 1.73
CA ILE A 102 -5.07 -8.10 1.92
C ILE A 102 -4.61 -8.63 3.28
N GLY A 103 -3.58 -8.05 3.87
CA GLY A 103 -3.17 -8.34 5.25
C GLY A 103 -4.25 -7.92 6.26
N VAL A 104 -4.75 -6.70 6.16
CA VAL A 104 -5.86 -6.18 7.00
C VAL A 104 -7.14 -6.99 6.75
N ALA A 105 -7.48 -7.29 5.49
CA ALA A 105 -8.64 -8.14 5.15
C ALA A 105 -8.51 -9.54 5.76
N GLY A 106 -7.30 -10.11 5.79
CA GLY A 106 -7.02 -11.39 6.43
C GLY A 106 -7.22 -11.35 7.95
N GLY A 107 -6.72 -10.31 8.61
CA GLY A 107 -6.95 -10.07 10.03
C GLY A 107 -8.44 -9.97 10.38
N PHE A 108 -9.20 -9.19 9.62
CA PHE A 108 -10.67 -9.14 9.76
C PHE A 108 -11.35 -10.46 9.44
N GLY A 109 -10.78 -11.27 8.53
CA GLY A 109 -11.26 -12.62 8.26
C GLY A 109 -11.17 -13.53 9.48
N VAL A 110 -10.08 -13.45 10.25
CA VAL A 110 -9.95 -14.20 11.51
C VAL A 110 -10.98 -13.71 12.54
N ALA A 111 -11.24 -12.40 12.60
CA ALA A 111 -12.31 -11.87 13.45
C ALA A 111 -13.71 -12.37 13.02
N LEU A 112 -13.99 -12.48 11.71
CA LEU A 112 -15.22 -13.12 11.20
C LEU A 112 -15.31 -14.59 11.63
N ALA A 113 -14.20 -15.35 11.52
CA ALA A 113 -14.17 -16.73 11.97
C ALA A 113 -14.47 -16.85 13.47
N ALA A 114 -13.83 -16.01 14.30
CA ALA A 114 -14.07 -15.99 15.74
C ALA A 114 -15.52 -15.63 16.12
N ARG A 115 -16.15 -14.69 15.37
CA ARG A 115 -17.55 -14.32 15.56
C ARG A 115 -18.52 -15.43 15.13
N ASN A 116 -18.24 -16.10 14.00
CA ASN A 116 -19.19 -17.04 13.39
C ASN A 116 -19.17 -18.43 14.05
N CYS A 117 -18.01 -18.88 14.51
CA CYS A 117 -17.87 -20.25 15.06
C CYS A 117 -17.22 -20.31 16.45
N GLY A 118 -16.93 -19.15 17.07
CA GLY A 118 -16.16 -19.11 18.30
C GLY A 118 -14.68 -19.40 18.06
N VAL A 119 -13.89 -19.52 19.12
CA VAL A 119 -12.45 -19.80 19.07
C VAL A 119 -12.13 -21.13 19.76
N GLY A 120 -10.93 -21.69 19.49
CA GLY A 120 -10.44 -22.91 20.18
C GLY A 120 -11.15 -24.20 19.75
N ASN A 121 -11.66 -24.27 18.52
CA ASN A 121 -12.27 -25.44 17.93
C ASN A 121 -11.81 -25.66 16.47
N SER A 122 -11.99 -26.86 15.94
CA SER A 122 -11.54 -27.21 14.59
C SER A 122 -12.18 -26.35 13.48
N THR A 123 -13.43 -25.92 13.64
CA THR A 123 -14.11 -25.06 12.66
C THR A 123 -13.44 -23.69 12.54
N PHE A 124 -12.99 -23.13 13.66
CA PHE A 124 -12.20 -21.91 13.67
C PHE A 124 -10.84 -22.12 12.98
N ASP A 125 -10.13 -23.20 13.31
CA ASP A 125 -8.82 -23.50 12.73
C ASP A 125 -8.90 -23.72 11.21
N ASP A 126 -9.93 -24.43 10.74
CA ASP A 126 -10.21 -24.62 9.31
C ASP A 126 -10.49 -23.28 8.61
N ALA A 127 -11.27 -22.41 9.23
CA ALA A 127 -11.58 -21.09 8.71
C ALA A 127 -10.32 -20.20 8.61
N VAL A 128 -9.48 -20.20 9.64
CA VAL A 128 -8.18 -19.50 9.65
C VAL A 128 -7.29 -20.01 8.52
N GLN A 129 -7.19 -21.33 8.35
CA GLN A 129 -6.40 -21.91 7.27
C GLN A 129 -6.95 -21.58 5.89
N MET A 130 -8.27 -21.55 5.72
CA MET A 130 -8.92 -21.15 4.47
C MET A 130 -8.56 -19.71 4.06
N ILE A 131 -8.56 -18.78 5.02
CA ILE A 131 -8.18 -17.37 4.79
C ILE A 131 -6.69 -17.30 4.44
N ARG A 132 -5.85 -17.95 5.24
CA ARG A 132 -4.38 -17.98 5.07
C ARG A 132 -3.98 -18.44 3.66
N MET A 133 -4.70 -19.42 3.11
CA MET A 133 -4.46 -20.01 1.80
C MET A 133 -5.26 -19.35 0.66
N ALA A 134 -5.95 -18.23 0.92
CA ALA A 134 -6.72 -17.55 -0.12
C ALA A 134 -5.83 -17.06 -1.29
N ARG A 135 -4.58 -16.63 -0.96
CA ARG A 135 -3.54 -16.28 -1.93
C ARG A 135 -2.16 -16.70 -1.40
N PRO A 136 -1.67 -17.89 -1.76
CA PRO A 136 -0.45 -18.47 -1.17
C PRO A 136 0.81 -17.62 -1.31
N THR A 137 0.96 -16.87 -2.41
CA THR A 137 2.12 -15.99 -2.64
C THR A 137 2.04 -14.66 -1.88
N ALA A 138 0.91 -14.34 -1.24
CA ALA A 138 0.71 -13.09 -0.53
C ALA A 138 1.19 -13.19 0.93
N VAL A 139 2.46 -12.98 1.18
CA VAL A 139 3.09 -13.13 2.52
C VAL A 139 2.39 -12.29 3.58
N ASN A 140 1.99 -11.05 3.26
CA ASN A 140 1.30 -10.18 4.22
C ASN A 140 -0.04 -10.79 4.68
N LEU A 141 -0.76 -11.51 3.80
CA LEU A 141 -1.99 -12.19 4.17
C LEU A 141 -1.72 -13.22 5.26
N ALA A 142 -0.81 -14.17 5.01
CA ALA A 142 -0.48 -15.22 5.96
C ALA A 142 0.05 -14.64 7.29
N LYS A 143 0.96 -13.67 7.21
CA LYS A 143 1.57 -13.01 8.38
C LYS A 143 0.53 -12.34 9.29
N MET A 144 -0.44 -11.61 8.71
CA MET A 144 -1.46 -10.94 9.51
C MET A 144 -2.54 -11.91 10.01
N VAL A 145 -2.89 -12.93 9.23
CA VAL A 145 -3.77 -14.03 9.69
C VAL A 145 -3.15 -14.74 10.89
N ASP A 146 -1.88 -15.15 10.80
CA ASP A 146 -1.16 -15.84 11.88
C ASP A 146 -1.06 -14.96 13.14
N ARG A 147 -0.76 -13.66 12.97
CA ARG A 147 -0.69 -12.68 14.06
C ARG A 147 -2.02 -12.56 14.81
N VAL A 148 -3.11 -12.37 14.09
CA VAL A 148 -4.44 -12.19 14.70
C VAL A 148 -4.94 -13.49 15.31
N ALA A 149 -4.74 -14.64 14.64
CA ALA A 149 -5.12 -15.96 15.16
C ALA A 149 -4.39 -16.34 16.47
N ALA A 150 -3.15 -15.85 16.67
CA ALA A 150 -2.39 -16.08 17.90
C ALA A 150 -3.08 -15.52 19.16
N THR A 151 -4.02 -14.58 19.01
CA THR A 151 -4.77 -14.00 20.15
C THR A 151 -6.03 -14.80 20.52
N ALA A 152 -6.37 -15.85 19.76
CA ALA A 152 -7.61 -16.64 19.93
C ALA A 152 -7.79 -17.24 21.33
N SER A 153 -6.69 -17.61 22.02
CA SER A 153 -6.75 -18.11 23.40
C SER A 153 -7.30 -17.11 24.42
N ARG A 154 -7.35 -15.81 24.06
CA ARG A 154 -7.90 -14.72 24.89
C ARG A 154 -9.38 -14.44 24.61
N GLY A 155 -9.98 -15.14 23.65
CA GLY A 155 -11.38 -15.00 23.27
C GLY A 155 -11.63 -14.19 21.99
N PRO A 156 -12.89 -14.21 21.48
CA PRO A 156 -13.23 -13.55 20.21
C PRO A 156 -13.01 -12.03 20.20
N ASP A 157 -13.22 -11.37 21.33
CA ASP A 157 -13.03 -9.90 21.42
C ASP A 157 -11.56 -9.52 21.29
N ALA A 158 -10.63 -10.32 21.83
CA ALA A 158 -9.19 -10.09 21.67
C ALA A 158 -8.73 -10.31 20.21
N VAL A 159 -9.37 -11.22 19.49
CA VAL A 159 -9.13 -11.44 18.05
C VAL A 159 -9.54 -10.19 17.25
N LEU A 160 -10.72 -9.63 17.55
CA LEU A 160 -11.18 -8.40 16.89
C LEU A 160 -10.30 -7.20 17.25
N GLU A 161 -9.94 -7.05 18.52
CA GLU A 161 -9.04 -5.98 18.99
C GLU A 161 -7.71 -6.01 18.22
N GLU A 162 -7.11 -7.17 18.05
CA GLU A 162 -5.85 -7.33 17.30
C GLU A 162 -6.05 -7.05 15.80
N ALA A 163 -7.16 -7.46 15.20
CA ALA A 163 -7.46 -7.17 13.81
C ALA A 163 -7.64 -5.65 13.57
N LEU A 164 -8.28 -4.95 14.51
CA LEU A 164 -8.38 -3.48 14.50
C LEU A 164 -7.01 -2.82 14.68
N ALA A 165 -6.15 -3.36 15.55
CA ALA A 165 -4.79 -2.87 15.73
C ALA A 165 -3.96 -2.99 14.44
N VAL A 166 -4.07 -4.11 13.72
CA VAL A 166 -3.42 -4.29 12.39
C VAL A 166 -3.86 -3.21 11.40
N ARG A 167 -5.16 -2.89 11.35
CA ARG A 167 -5.68 -1.80 10.52
C ARG A 167 -5.10 -0.45 10.92
N ASP A 168 -5.11 -0.13 12.21
CA ASP A 168 -4.68 1.19 12.72
C ASP A 168 -3.17 1.39 12.54
N GLU A 169 -2.38 0.35 12.72
CA GLU A 169 -0.93 0.37 12.42
C GLU A 169 -0.67 0.67 10.94
N GLU A 170 -1.46 0.07 10.03
CA GLU A 170 -1.34 0.32 8.60
C GLU A 170 -1.69 1.77 8.24
N ILE A 171 -2.72 2.36 8.87
CA ILE A 171 -3.09 3.77 8.68
C ILE A 171 -1.95 4.68 9.12
N VAL A 172 -1.38 4.45 10.30
CA VAL A 172 -0.24 5.23 10.82
C VAL A 172 0.99 5.07 9.94
N ALA A 173 1.32 3.85 9.53
CA ALA A 173 2.45 3.59 8.62
C ALA A 173 2.27 4.32 7.29
N SER A 174 1.06 4.31 6.74
CA SER A 174 0.71 4.98 5.49
C SER A 174 0.89 6.51 5.58
N GLU A 175 0.50 7.14 6.69
CA GLU A 175 0.72 8.57 6.93
C GLU A 175 2.21 8.90 7.03
N LEU A 176 2.97 8.12 7.79
CA LEU A 176 4.42 8.30 7.95
C LEU A 176 5.17 8.11 6.63
N MET A 177 4.81 7.10 5.82
CA MET A 177 5.36 6.91 4.48
C MET A 177 5.12 8.13 3.61
N GLY A 178 3.93 8.72 3.66
CA GLY A 178 3.61 9.95 2.93
C GLY A 178 4.51 11.12 3.33
N ILE A 179 4.68 11.35 4.63
CA ILE A 179 5.47 12.45 5.18
C ILE A 179 6.95 12.29 4.80
N HIS A 180 7.56 11.16 5.17
CA HIS A 180 8.99 10.92 4.96
C HIS A 180 9.34 10.74 3.48
N GLY A 181 8.44 10.13 2.70
CA GLY A 181 8.64 10.01 1.26
C GLY A 181 8.61 11.35 0.54
N ALA A 182 7.73 12.26 0.95
CA ALA A 182 7.69 13.62 0.38
C ALA A 182 8.95 14.45 0.75
N GLU A 183 9.45 14.28 1.98
CA GLU A 183 10.73 14.89 2.40
C GLU A 183 11.89 14.33 1.56
N LEU A 184 11.94 13.02 1.35
CA LEU A 184 12.97 12.36 0.56
C LEU A 184 12.93 12.78 -0.91
N VAL A 185 11.74 12.93 -1.53
CA VAL A 185 11.61 13.47 -2.88
C VAL A 185 12.19 14.89 -2.94
N THR A 186 11.92 15.73 -1.95
CA THR A 186 12.45 17.09 -1.89
C THR A 186 13.97 17.13 -1.73
N GLU A 187 14.52 16.21 -0.92
CA GLU A 187 15.97 16.13 -0.66
C GLU A 187 16.76 15.63 -1.89
N LEU A 188 16.21 14.62 -2.58
CA LEU A 188 16.94 13.94 -3.65
C LEU A 188 16.70 14.53 -5.03
N SER A 189 15.56 15.13 -5.27
CA SER A 189 15.26 15.77 -6.54
C SER A 189 15.91 17.16 -6.58
N ARG A 190 16.28 17.60 -7.79
CA ARG A 190 16.84 18.94 -7.97
C ARG A 190 15.87 19.97 -7.38
N SER A 191 16.37 20.89 -6.56
CA SER A 191 15.59 21.90 -5.86
C SER A 191 14.57 22.59 -6.79
N ARG A 192 13.32 22.28 -6.64
CA ARG A 192 12.18 22.82 -7.40
C ARG A 192 11.04 23.18 -6.43
N SER A 193 10.17 24.05 -6.85
CA SER A 193 8.96 24.39 -6.10
C SER A 193 7.88 23.31 -6.20
N SER A 194 7.93 22.47 -7.25
CA SER A 194 7.00 21.36 -7.47
C SER A 194 7.63 20.26 -8.31
N TYR A 195 7.14 19.03 -8.15
CA TYR A 195 7.73 17.81 -8.68
C TYR A 195 6.77 17.07 -9.62
N ARG A 196 7.33 16.51 -10.71
CA ARG A 196 6.68 15.48 -11.52
C ARG A 196 7.17 14.11 -11.08
N VAL A 197 6.27 13.30 -10.57
CA VAL A 197 6.61 11.96 -10.14
C VAL A 197 5.99 10.92 -11.07
N LEU A 198 6.67 9.80 -11.27
CA LEU A 198 6.16 8.67 -12.05
C LEU A 198 5.88 7.49 -11.12
N THR A 199 4.75 6.80 -11.34
CA THR A 199 4.39 5.62 -10.55
C THR A 199 3.83 4.50 -11.43
N ILE A 200 3.86 3.28 -10.89
CA ILE A 200 3.39 2.05 -11.52
C ILE A 200 2.44 1.30 -10.58
N CYS A 201 1.55 0.48 -11.14
CA CYS A 201 0.56 -0.31 -10.40
C CYS A 201 -0.46 0.58 -9.70
N ASN A 202 -0.98 0.12 -8.57
CA ASN A 202 -1.75 0.93 -7.64
C ASN A 202 -1.20 0.75 -6.23
N THR A 203 -0.82 1.85 -5.63
CA THR A 203 -0.15 1.96 -4.34
C THR A 203 -0.85 2.97 -3.41
N GLY A 204 -2.11 3.26 -3.67
CA GLY A 204 -2.94 4.17 -2.88
C GLY A 204 -3.76 3.48 -1.81
N GLY A 205 -4.79 4.15 -1.32
CA GLY A 205 -5.69 3.65 -0.30
C GLY A 205 -6.38 2.33 -0.67
N LEU A 206 -6.63 2.11 -1.96
CA LEU A 206 -7.16 0.84 -2.46
C LEU A 206 -6.19 -0.35 -2.25
N ALA A 207 -4.89 -0.10 -2.18
CA ALA A 207 -3.88 -1.12 -1.92
C ALA A 207 -3.50 -1.28 -0.45
N SER A 208 -4.00 -0.39 0.40
CA SER A 208 -3.75 -0.30 1.83
C SER A 208 -5.09 -0.17 2.57
N VAL A 209 -5.32 0.94 3.26
CA VAL A 209 -6.59 1.25 3.92
C VAL A 209 -7.03 2.68 3.64
N GLU A 210 -6.11 3.65 3.70
CA GLU A 210 -6.42 5.08 3.54
C GLU A 210 -5.58 5.76 2.45
N ARG A 211 -4.28 6.00 2.72
CA ARG A 211 -3.38 6.82 1.87
C ARG A 211 -2.53 5.98 0.92
N GLY A 212 -2.24 4.74 1.30
CA GLY A 212 -1.38 3.85 0.55
C GLY A 212 0.11 3.95 0.92
N THR A 213 0.95 3.61 -0.03
CA THR A 213 2.41 3.65 0.08
C THR A 213 2.99 4.75 -0.83
N ALA A 214 3.38 4.45 -2.07
CA ALA A 214 3.89 5.47 -2.99
C ALA A 214 2.86 6.57 -3.29
N LEU A 215 1.56 6.24 -3.37
CA LEU A 215 0.53 7.28 -3.51
C LEU A 215 0.34 8.12 -2.23
N ALA A 216 0.67 7.64 -1.06
CA ALA A 216 0.70 8.47 0.15
C ALA A 216 1.72 9.62 0.02
N VAL A 217 2.87 9.34 -0.62
CA VAL A 217 3.88 10.37 -0.94
C VAL A 217 3.30 11.40 -1.92
N VAL A 218 2.66 10.92 -2.99
CA VAL A 218 2.00 11.77 -3.99
C VAL A 218 0.93 12.65 -3.34
N GLN A 219 0.09 12.06 -2.49
CA GLN A 219 -0.95 12.79 -1.76
C GLN A 219 -0.35 13.87 -0.86
N THR A 220 0.73 13.57 -0.15
CA THR A 220 1.41 14.52 0.73
C THR A 220 2.05 15.67 -0.07
N LEU A 221 2.67 15.37 -1.22
CA LEU A 221 3.19 16.41 -2.12
C LEU A 221 2.06 17.30 -2.64
N HIS A 222 0.90 16.71 -2.99
CA HIS A 222 -0.28 17.46 -3.44
C HIS A 222 -0.84 18.36 -2.33
N GLU A 223 -1.00 17.85 -1.11
CA GLU A 223 -1.45 18.60 0.05
C GLU A 223 -0.51 19.77 0.42
N ARG A 224 0.79 19.62 0.14
CA ARG A 224 1.82 20.65 0.34
C ARG A 224 1.93 21.62 -0.85
N ALA A 225 1.10 21.51 -1.88
CA ALA A 225 1.20 22.25 -3.14
C ALA A 225 2.55 22.08 -3.86
N ALA A 226 3.24 20.98 -3.62
CA ALA A 226 4.53 20.61 -4.20
C ALA A 226 4.43 19.56 -5.31
N LEU A 227 3.24 19.13 -5.69
CA LEU A 227 3.01 18.20 -6.80
C LEU A 227 2.69 18.99 -8.07
N GLN A 228 3.52 18.84 -9.10
CA GLN A 228 3.23 19.38 -10.43
C GLN A 228 2.33 18.43 -11.22
N GLU A 229 2.69 17.16 -11.26
CA GLU A 229 1.96 16.11 -11.98
C GLU A 229 2.37 14.70 -11.49
N THR A 230 1.44 13.76 -11.50
CA THR A 230 1.74 12.33 -11.37
C THR A 230 1.61 11.66 -12.73
N ILE A 231 2.69 11.13 -13.26
CA ILE A 231 2.69 10.31 -14.47
C ILE A 231 2.42 8.87 -14.04
N VAL A 232 1.34 8.29 -14.54
CA VAL A 232 0.91 6.94 -14.20
C VAL A 232 1.09 6.04 -15.41
N VAL A 233 1.92 5.00 -15.33
CA VAL A 233 1.94 3.97 -16.38
C VAL A 233 0.73 3.05 -16.22
N GLU A 234 0.14 2.63 -17.34
CA GLU A 234 -1.14 1.89 -17.35
C GLU A 234 -1.09 0.55 -16.61
N THR A 235 0.07 -0.08 -16.58
CA THR A 235 0.36 -1.34 -15.86
C THR A 235 -0.37 -2.54 -16.46
N ARG A 236 0.04 -2.98 -17.66
CA ARG A 236 -0.43 -4.25 -18.25
C ARG A 236 -0.04 -5.45 -17.37
N PRO A 237 -0.79 -6.59 -17.38
CA PRO A 237 -2.04 -6.80 -18.11
C PRO A 237 -3.31 -6.37 -17.37
N LEU A 238 -3.29 -6.18 -16.02
CA LEU A 238 -4.48 -5.92 -15.20
C LEU A 238 -4.85 -4.44 -15.10
N LEU A 239 -4.03 -3.55 -15.68
CA LEU A 239 -4.28 -2.11 -15.81
C LEU A 239 -4.53 -1.39 -14.46
N GLN A 240 -3.80 -1.77 -13.40
CA GLN A 240 -3.96 -1.14 -12.09
C GLN A 240 -3.68 0.37 -12.13
N GLY A 241 -2.68 0.79 -12.91
CA GLY A 241 -2.39 2.21 -13.14
C GLY A 241 -3.58 2.93 -13.78
N ALA A 242 -4.07 2.39 -14.90
CA ALA A 242 -5.17 2.98 -15.64
C ALA A 242 -6.51 2.93 -14.90
N ARG A 243 -6.81 1.83 -14.20
CA ARG A 243 -8.12 1.60 -13.59
C ARG A 243 -8.24 2.15 -12.17
N LEU A 244 -7.19 2.04 -11.38
CA LEU A 244 -7.23 2.29 -9.95
C LEU A 244 -6.46 3.55 -9.55
N THR A 245 -5.20 3.68 -9.99
CA THR A 245 -4.35 4.82 -9.61
C THR A 245 -4.88 6.13 -10.17
N THR A 246 -5.23 6.17 -11.45
CA THR A 246 -5.84 7.38 -12.04
C THR A 246 -7.17 7.73 -11.39
N TRP A 247 -7.97 6.71 -11.03
CA TRP A 247 -9.23 6.91 -10.32
C TRP A 247 -9.02 7.55 -8.93
N GLU A 248 -8.03 7.08 -8.15
CA GLU A 248 -7.71 7.68 -6.84
C GLU A 248 -7.19 9.11 -7.00
N LEU A 249 -6.27 9.36 -7.94
CA LEU A 249 -5.71 10.69 -8.20
C LEU A 249 -6.77 11.70 -8.65
N GLN A 250 -7.70 11.29 -9.52
CA GLN A 250 -8.82 12.13 -9.93
C GLN A 250 -9.71 12.50 -8.74
N ARG A 251 -9.95 11.58 -7.83
CA ARG A 251 -10.74 11.83 -6.62
C ARG A 251 -10.03 12.73 -5.60
N MET A 252 -8.70 12.64 -5.52
CA MET A 252 -7.89 13.60 -4.75
C MET A 252 -7.89 15.00 -5.37
N GLY A 253 -8.27 15.16 -6.65
CA GLY A 253 -8.03 16.37 -7.42
C GLY A 253 -6.55 16.59 -7.73
N ALA A 254 -5.73 15.54 -7.66
CA ALA A 254 -4.30 15.61 -7.94
C ALA A 254 -4.03 15.61 -9.46
N PRO A 255 -3.20 16.51 -9.99
CA PRO A 255 -2.83 16.52 -11.41
C PRO A 255 -2.19 15.20 -11.81
N ASN A 256 -2.72 14.58 -12.87
CA ASN A 256 -2.21 13.28 -13.31
C ASN A 256 -2.36 13.09 -14.82
N ARG A 257 -1.50 12.21 -15.36
CA ARG A 257 -1.50 11.81 -16.77
C ARG A 257 -1.24 10.30 -16.88
N LEU A 258 -2.14 9.61 -17.57
CA LEU A 258 -1.98 8.19 -17.92
C LEU A 258 -1.12 8.06 -19.18
N VAL A 259 -0.17 7.12 -19.16
CA VAL A 259 0.67 6.77 -20.30
C VAL A 259 0.76 5.25 -20.46
N VAL A 260 1.08 4.77 -21.64
CA VAL A 260 1.39 3.36 -21.88
C VAL A 260 2.68 2.95 -21.16
N ASP A 261 2.82 1.68 -20.77
CA ASP A 261 3.97 1.20 -19.97
C ASP A 261 5.32 1.54 -20.63
N GLY A 262 5.45 1.37 -21.95
CA GLY A 262 6.67 1.66 -22.69
C GLY A 262 7.06 3.15 -22.73
N ALA A 263 6.13 4.07 -22.46
CA ALA A 263 6.43 5.51 -22.40
C ALA A 263 7.11 5.91 -21.09
N GLY A 264 6.93 5.13 -19.99
CA GLY A 264 7.55 5.45 -18.69
C GLY A 264 9.06 5.62 -18.78
N PRO A 265 9.83 4.61 -19.22
CA PRO A 265 11.28 4.70 -19.39
C PRO A 265 11.72 5.85 -20.31
N TYR A 266 10.98 6.08 -21.40
CA TYR A 266 11.28 7.19 -22.31
C TYR A 266 11.14 8.55 -21.64
N LEU A 267 10.05 8.80 -20.89
CA LEU A 267 9.83 10.07 -20.19
C LEU A 267 10.88 10.33 -19.11
N ILE A 268 11.33 9.27 -18.42
CA ILE A 268 12.42 9.33 -17.46
C ILE A 268 13.72 9.76 -18.17
N SER A 269 14.09 9.10 -19.27
CA SER A 269 15.31 9.40 -20.04
C SER A 269 15.32 10.81 -20.65
N ARG A 270 14.13 11.42 -20.85
CA ARG A 270 14.01 12.79 -21.36
C ARG A 270 14.01 13.87 -20.26
N GLY A 271 14.22 13.49 -18.99
CA GLY A 271 14.25 14.44 -17.86
C GLY A 271 12.89 15.06 -17.55
N VAL A 272 11.79 14.40 -17.95
CA VAL A 272 10.43 14.86 -17.66
C VAL A 272 10.04 14.50 -16.22
N VAL A 273 10.65 13.47 -15.63
CA VAL A 273 10.35 12.90 -14.31
C VAL A 273 11.41 13.34 -13.30
N ASP A 274 10.99 13.85 -12.16
CA ASP A 274 11.88 14.28 -11.08
C ASP A 274 12.17 13.15 -10.07
N ALA A 275 11.22 12.19 -9.89
CA ALA A 275 11.39 10.99 -9.09
C ALA A 275 10.46 9.87 -9.57
N VAL A 276 10.89 8.62 -9.44
CA VAL A 276 10.06 7.43 -9.62
C VAL A 276 9.68 6.90 -8.25
N LEU A 277 8.37 6.72 -8.00
CA LEU A 277 7.81 6.21 -6.75
C LEU A 277 7.10 4.89 -7.00
N THR A 278 7.51 3.83 -6.32
CA THR A 278 6.88 2.50 -6.43
C THR A 278 6.57 1.92 -5.06
N GLY A 279 5.62 1.00 -5.00
CA GLY A 279 5.46 0.11 -3.85
C GLY A 279 6.40 -1.09 -3.94
N ALA A 280 6.15 -2.08 -3.08
CA ALA A 280 6.78 -3.39 -3.14
C ALA A 280 5.77 -4.47 -2.80
N ASP A 281 5.88 -5.63 -3.47
CA ASP A 281 5.16 -6.84 -3.09
C ASP A 281 5.94 -7.62 -2.02
N ARG A 282 7.29 -7.60 -2.09
CA ARG A 282 8.21 -8.16 -1.09
C ARG A 282 9.57 -7.50 -1.18
N ILE A 283 10.23 -7.34 -0.03
CA ILE A 283 11.61 -6.84 0.08
C ILE A 283 12.43 -7.89 0.84
N ALA A 284 13.47 -8.43 0.21
CA ALA A 284 14.38 -9.40 0.81
C ALA A 284 15.32 -8.74 1.83
N SER A 285 16.00 -9.55 2.67
CA SER A 285 16.87 -9.03 3.74
C SER A 285 18.08 -8.25 3.20
N ASN A 286 18.52 -8.49 1.97
CA ASN A 286 19.56 -7.71 1.31
C ASN A 286 19.05 -6.42 0.64
N GLY A 287 17.71 -6.17 0.66
CA GLY A 287 17.06 -5.01 0.08
C GLY A 287 16.54 -5.20 -1.36
N ASP A 288 16.77 -6.35 -1.98
CA ASP A 288 16.18 -6.65 -3.29
C ASP A 288 14.65 -6.61 -3.19
N THR A 289 14.04 -5.96 -4.17
CA THR A 289 12.61 -5.67 -4.14
C THR A 289 11.90 -6.34 -5.31
N ALA A 290 10.96 -7.22 -5.02
CA ALA A 290 9.99 -7.71 -5.98
C ALA A 290 8.76 -6.80 -5.99
N ASN A 291 8.31 -6.42 -7.19
CA ASN A 291 7.14 -5.57 -7.39
C ASN A 291 6.49 -5.87 -8.75
N LYS A 292 5.46 -5.14 -9.09
CA LYS A 292 4.69 -5.20 -10.33
C LYS A 292 5.60 -5.22 -11.56
N ILE A 293 5.26 -6.11 -12.53
CA ILE A 293 5.96 -6.16 -13.82
C ILE A 293 6.01 -4.76 -14.47
N GLY A 294 7.18 -4.41 -15.00
CA GLY A 294 7.51 -3.07 -15.50
C GLY A 294 8.37 -2.25 -14.52
N THR A 295 8.39 -2.58 -13.24
CA THR A 295 9.21 -1.87 -12.23
C THR A 295 10.70 -1.92 -12.57
N PHE A 296 11.21 -3.06 -13.04
CA PHE A 296 12.63 -3.22 -13.43
C PHE A 296 13.02 -2.27 -14.56
N SER A 297 12.20 -2.12 -15.61
CA SER A 297 12.50 -1.21 -16.72
C SER A 297 12.49 0.26 -16.30
N LEU A 298 11.61 0.64 -15.36
CA LEU A 298 11.58 1.99 -14.78
C LEU A 298 12.84 2.24 -13.93
N ALA A 299 13.29 1.25 -13.15
CA ALA A 299 14.50 1.35 -12.34
C ALA A 299 15.76 1.51 -13.21
N LEU A 300 15.88 0.74 -14.29
CA LEU A 300 16.99 0.89 -15.26
C LEU A 300 16.99 2.26 -15.92
N ALA A 301 15.82 2.76 -16.33
CA ALA A 301 15.71 4.08 -16.93
C ALA A 301 16.05 5.20 -15.93
N ALA A 302 15.60 5.07 -14.69
CA ALA A 302 15.91 6.01 -13.60
C ALA A 302 17.41 6.04 -13.32
N GLN A 303 18.07 4.88 -13.26
CA GLN A 303 19.51 4.75 -13.14
C GLN A 303 20.24 5.45 -14.29
N HIS A 304 19.84 5.17 -15.53
CA HIS A 304 20.45 5.74 -16.71
C HIS A 304 20.34 7.27 -16.76
N ALA A 305 19.23 7.82 -16.29
CA ALA A 305 18.93 9.24 -16.33
C ALA A 305 19.31 10.01 -15.04
N ASP A 306 19.91 9.34 -14.05
CA ASP A 306 20.20 9.90 -12.72
C ASP A 306 18.97 10.50 -12.04
N VAL A 307 17.82 9.80 -12.14
CA VAL A 307 16.56 10.15 -11.50
C VAL A 307 16.38 9.29 -10.24
N PRO A 308 16.02 9.87 -9.09
CA PRO A 308 15.74 9.12 -7.87
C PRO A 308 14.65 8.05 -8.10
N PHE A 309 14.95 6.79 -7.72
CA PHE A 309 14.02 5.68 -7.71
C PHE A 309 13.75 5.28 -6.26
N ILE A 310 12.53 5.50 -5.78
CA ILE A 310 12.17 5.35 -4.38
C ILE A 310 11.13 4.26 -4.23
N VAL A 311 11.45 3.23 -3.45
CA VAL A 311 10.51 2.17 -3.05
C VAL A 311 9.90 2.55 -1.71
N VAL A 312 8.58 2.61 -1.65
CA VAL A 312 7.80 3.01 -0.48
C VAL A 312 6.95 1.83 -0.03
N ALA A 313 7.27 1.27 1.13
CA ALA A 313 6.58 0.09 1.66
C ALA A 313 6.58 0.10 3.20
N PRO A 314 5.56 -0.50 3.85
CA PRO A 314 5.56 -0.69 5.28
C PRO A 314 6.54 -1.79 5.68
N GLU A 315 6.95 -1.80 6.96
CA GLU A 315 7.86 -2.81 7.50
C GLU A 315 7.33 -4.25 7.32
N SER A 316 6.02 -4.41 7.31
CA SER A 316 5.36 -5.71 7.09
C SER A 316 5.71 -6.36 5.75
N THR A 317 6.12 -5.56 4.75
CA THR A 317 6.54 -6.03 3.41
C THR A 317 7.96 -6.60 3.40
N VAL A 318 8.77 -6.28 4.42
CA VAL A 318 10.14 -6.81 4.54
C VAL A 318 10.11 -8.25 5.04
N ASP A 319 10.77 -9.12 4.28
CA ASP A 319 10.94 -10.54 4.59
C ASP A 319 12.40 -10.82 4.94
N MET A 320 12.70 -10.81 6.24
CA MET A 320 14.05 -11.07 6.73
C MET A 320 14.49 -12.52 6.57
N ALA A 321 13.57 -13.45 6.31
CA ALA A 321 13.89 -14.86 6.07
C ALA A 321 14.35 -15.11 4.62
N THR A 322 13.96 -14.25 3.67
CA THR A 322 14.39 -14.34 2.27
C THR A 322 15.69 -13.56 2.09
N PRO A 323 16.82 -14.21 1.74
CA PRO A 323 18.13 -13.56 1.72
C PRO A 323 18.34 -12.61 0.54
N SER A 324 17.69 -12.86 -0.62
CA SER A 324 17.90 -12.09 -1.87
C SER A 324 16.71 -12.23 -2.81
N GLY A 325 16.64 -11.38 -3.83
CA GLY A 325 15.53 -11.30 -4.77
C GLY A 325 15.32 -12.57 -5.62
N ASP A 326 16.39 -13.32 -5.93
CA ASP A 326 16.33 -14.59 -6.64
C ASP A 326 15.65 -15.71 -5.84
N LYS A 327 15.44 -15.53 -4.54
CA LYS A 327 14.75 -16.45 -3.64
C LYS A 327 13.30 -16.01 -3.36
N ILE A 328 12.88 -14.88 -3.91
CA ILE A 328 11.47 -14.46 -3.80
C ILE A 328 10.63 -15.30 -4.76
N GLU A 329 9.68 -16.02 -4.23
CA GLU A 329 8.68 -16.73 -5.03
C GLU A 329 7.67 -15.71 -5.61
N ILE A 330 7.51 -15.75 -6.94
CA ILE A 330 6.66 -14.83 -7.72
C ILE A 330 5.47 -15.59 -8.31
#